data_63fb31afbf8ce586e8a00656e08f2ac8
#
_entry.id   63fb31afbf8ce586e8a00656e08f2ac8
#
_cell.length_a   1.000
_cell.length_b   1.000
_cell.length_c   1.000
_cell.angle_alpha   90.00
_cell.angle_beta   90.00
_cell.angle_gamma   90.00
#
_symmetry.space_group_name_H-M   'P 1'
#
loop_
_entity.id
_entity.type
_entity.pdbx_description
1 polymer ?
#
loop_
_entity_poly.entity_id
_entity_poly.type
_entity_poly.pdbx_seq_one_letter_code
_entity_poly.pdbx_strand_id
1 'polypeptide(L)'
;MFAIIEQRTAVQAGLAEVFGNQEAAGKRIARLLQNPRISPKELSEMVFEQTLKQLPKVGKVRLAFDWTIENKHYLLVLSLVRNGRAIPIFWRGYEEKRLSGKMKKLERGMLKRVLKRLTEKVGKRRIILTADRGFACVETFRLLKREKIAFVIRVKCNTLIQLRGVWRSLKSIELKADGEKQKIGKVRYCRSDAESLEMAVSCVKATDEGKDRWYLVSNMKWSAEKMMDEYRRRFWCEEGFRDVKWTLGFAKARIKEIKAWTRMFGLHAIAMLVLASVESEILLKNEKQGAEKMREVASRRKEGWNISLITGTIKLLKQNKSLYNCLNPFNKF
;
A
#
# COMPACT_ATOMS: atom_id res chain seq x y z
N MET A 1 17.22 9.63 -3.22
CA MET A 1 16.69 8.83 -2.10
C MET A 1 17.20 9.35 -0.75
N PHE A 2 18.50 9.36 -0.47
CA PHE A 2 19.06 9.86 0.79
C PHE A 2 18.55 11.26 1.14
N ALA A 3 18.61 12.23 0.22
CA ALA A 3 18.09 13.57 0.41
C ALA A 3 16.58 13.59 0.79
N ILE A 4 15.78 12.66 0.29
CA ILE A 4 14.36 12.53 0.68
C ILE A 4 14.22 12.13 2.14
N ILE A 5 15.02 11.17 2.60
CA ILE A 5 15.01 10.71 4.00
C ILE A 5 15.47 11.82 4.93
N GLU A 6 16.49 12.57 4.52
CA GLU A 6 17.10 13.64 5.29
C GLU A 6 16.17 14.84 5.41
N GLN A 7 15.73 15.38 4.27
CA GLN A 7 14.98 16.65 4.18
C GLN A 7 13.47 16.48 4.28
N ARG A 8 12.95 15.26 4.14
CA ARG A 8 11.50 14.96 4.19
C ARG A 8 10.69 15.88 3.27
N THR A 9 11.17 16.04 2.06
CA THR A 9 10.54 16.90 1.05
C THR A 9 10.70 16.30 -0.35
N ALA A 10 9.80 16.68 -1.24
CA ALA A 10 9.91 16.48 -2.68
C ALA A 10 10.19 17.80 -3.43
N VAL A 11 10.38 18.89 -2.71
CA VAL A 11 10.76 20.20 -3.29
C VAL A 11 12.23 20.13 -3.71
N GLN A 12 12.53 20.41 -4.97
CA GLN A 12 13.87 20.27 -5.52
C GLN A 12 14.92 21.12 -4.78
N ALA A 13 14.58 22.34 -4.43
CA ALA A 13 15.47 23.23 -3.65
C ALA A 13 15.80 22.61 -2.29
N GLY A 14 14.80 22.15 -1.53
CA GLY A 14 15.04 21.48 -0.24
C GLY A 14 15.84 20.19 -0.36
N LEU A 15 15.65 19.41 -1.43
CA LEU A 15 16.48 18.24 -1.68
C LEU A 15 17.94 18.61 -2.00
N ALA A 16 18.16 19.78 -2.61
CA ALA A 16 19.47 20.27 -2.97
C ALA A 16 20.31 20.71 -1.76
N GLU A 17 19.67 21.06 -0.64
CA GLU A 17 20.34 21.47 0.60
C GLU A 17 21.31 20.44 1.20
N VAL A 18 21.11 19.14 0.85
CA VAL A 18 21.99 18.06 1.29
C VAL A 18 23.35 18.09 0.57
N PHE A 19 23.46 18.87 -0.50
CA PHE A 19 24.65 18.90 -1.35
C PHE A 19 25.34 20.26 -1.22
N GLY A 20 26.66 20.28 -1.23
CA GLY A 20 27.47 21.47 -1.00
C GLY A 20 27.16 22.63 -1.96
N ASN A 21 26.91 22.35 -3.26
CA ASN A 21 26.46 23.35 -4.22
C ASN A 21 24.98 23.16 -4.55
N GLN A 22 24.14 23.91 -3.85
CA GLN A 22 22.68 23.80 -3.95
C GLN A 22 22.13 24.10 -5.35
N GLU A 23 22.66 25.08 -6.05
CA GLU A 23 22.21 25.44 -7.40
C GLU A 23 22.50 24.32 -8.40
N ALA A 24 23.74 23.81 -8.42
CA ALA A 24 24.13 22.70 -9.27
C ALA A 24 23.37 21.44 -8.92
N ALA A 25 23.13 21.16 -7.63
CA ALA A 25 22.33 20.03 -7.17
C ALA A 25 20.89 20.14 -7.62
N GLY A 26 20.27 21.32 -7.49
CA GLY A 26 18.91 21.57 -7.99
C GLY A 26 18.79 21.30 -9.49
N LYS A 27 19.73 21.77 -10.30
CA LYS A 27 19.79 21.50 -11.76
C LYS A 27 19.95 20.01 -12.07
N ARG A 28 20.76 19.27 -11.26
CA ARG A 28 20.94 17.81 -11.41
C ARG A 28 19.67 17.06 -11.06
N ILE A 29 18.97 17.41 -9.98
CA ILE A 29 17.69 16.81 -9.59
C ILE A 29 16.64 17.05 -10.66
N ALA A 30 16.53 18.27 -11.18
CA ALA A 30 15.60 18.59 -12.26
C ALA A 30 15.87 17.74 -13.51
N ARG A 31 17.15 17.64 -13.94
CA ARG A 31 17.56 16.80 -15.06
C ARG A 31 17.26 15.31 -14.82
N LEU A 32 17.49 14.80 -13.60
CA LEU A 32 17.15 13.42 -13.23
C LEU A 32 15.64 13.16 -13.41
N LEU A 33 14.80 14.05 -12.90
CA LEU A 33 13.35 13.92 -12.97
C LEU A 33 12.81 14.07 -14.40
N GLN A 34 13.46 14.86 -15.25
CA GLN A 34 13.06 15.05 -16.64
C GLN A 34 13.73 14.06 -17.61
N ASN A 35 14.69 13.27 -17.14
CA ASN A 35 15.47 12.38 -18.00
C ASN A 35 14.58 11.31 -18.68
N PRO A 36 14.45 11.32 -20.02
CA PRO A 36 13.61 10.36 -20.73
C PRO A 36 14.14 8.91 -20.65
N ARG A 37 15.44 8.74 -20.40
CA ARG A 37 16.07 7.42 -20.26
C ARG A 37 15.69 6.73 -18.95
N ILE A 38 15.21 7.47 -17.94
CA ILE A 38 14.69 6.89 -16.69
C ILE A 38 13.18 6.69 -16.84
N SER A 39 12.80 5.53 -17.34
CA SER A 39 11.39 5.18 -17.46
C SER A 39 10.75 4.97 -16.07
N PRO A 40 9.66 5.70 -15.71
CA PRO A 40 8.94 5.42 -14.47
C PRO A 40 8.43 3.99 -14.37
N LYS A 41 8.17 3.37 -15.53
CA LYS A 41 7.76 1.97 -15.63
C LYS A 41 8.90 1.03 -15.24
N GLU A 42 10.09 1.24 -15.77
CA GLU A 42 11.28 0.44 -15.45
C GLU A 42 11.70 0.61 -14.00
N LEU A 43 11.62 1.84 -13.46
CA LEU A 43 11.88 2.09 -12.05
C LEU A 43 10.96 1.27 -11.14
N SER A 44 9.66 1.21 -11.47
CA SER A 44 8.70 0.38 -10.75
C SER A 44 8.98 -1.12 -10.91
N GLU A 45 9.39 -1.57 -12.09
CA GLU A 45 9.79 -2.97 -12.32
C GLU A 45 11.04 -3.33 -11.50
N MET A 46 12.03 -2.45 -11.48
CA MET A 46 13.26 -2.65 -10.71
C MET A 46 12.98 -2.79 -9.20
N VAL A 47 12.14 -1.91 -8.64
CA VAL A 47 11.74 -2.00 -7.22
C VAL A 47 10.98 -3.31 -6.95
N PHE A 48 10.11 -3.70 -7.87
CA PHE A 48 9.37 -4.95 -7.75
C PHE A 48 10.31 -6.17 -7.77
N GLU A 49 11.27 -6.23 -8.68
CA GLU A 49 12.26 -7.31 -8.74
C GLU A 49 13.10 -7.39 -7.47
N GLN A 50 13.56 -6.27 -6.94
CA GLN A 50 14.30 -6.25 -5.68
C GLN A 50 13.44 -6.72 -4.51
N THR A 51 12.16 -6.31 -4.47
CA THR A 51 11.23 -6.79 -3.44
C THR A 51 11.01 -8.29 -3.54
N LEU A 52 10.85 -8.85 -4.76
CA LEU A 52 10.69 -10.29 -4.96
C LEU A 52 11.85 -11.11 -4.37
N LYS A 53 13.09 -10.58 -4.44
CA LYS A 53 14.27 -11.23 -3.85
C LYS A 53 14.23 -11.27 -2.32
N GLN A 54 13.56 -10.29 -1.70
CA GLN A 54 13.49 -10.10 -0.25
C GLN A 54 12.23 -10.67 0.40
N LEU A 55 11.29 -11.23 -0.40
CA LEU A 55 10.07 -11.82 0.14
C LEU A 55 10.37 -13.02 1.04
N PRO A 56 9.61 -13.20 2.14
CA PRO A 56 9.86 -14.28 3.08
C PRO A 56 9.65 -15.64 2.42
N LYS A 57 10.54 -16.59 2.72
CA LYS A 57 10.45 -17.97 2.20
C LYS A 57 9.28 -18.75 2.81
N VAL A 58 8.79 -18.35 3.98
CA VAL A 58 7.67 -18.97 4.70
C VAL A 58 6.61 -17.94 5.07
N GLY A 59 5.42 -18.39 5.45
CA GLY A 59 4.33 -17.53 5.89
C GLY A 59 3.53 -16.89 4.74
N LYS A 60 2.63 -15.97 5.08
CA LYS A 60 1.75 -15.28 4.13
C LYS A 60 2.35 -13.96 3.67
N VAL A 61 2.25 -13.68 2.38
CA VAL A 61 2.58 -12.39 1.78
C VAL A 61 1.28 -11.62 1.61
N ARG A 62 1.15 -10.49 2.32
CA ARG A 62 -0.03 -9.64 2.29
C ARG A 62 0.20 -8.45 1.40
N LEU A 63 -0.74 -8.20 0.52
CA LEU A 63 -0.71 -7.12 -0.45
C LEU A 63 -1.94 -6.25 -0.27
N ALA A 64 -1.75 -4.93 -0.38
CA ALA A 64 -2.82 -3.97 -0.52
C ALA A 64 -2.75 -3.34 -1.92
N PHE A 65 -3.91 -3.21 -2.57
CA PHE A 65 -4.02 -2.64 -3.89
C PHE A 65 -4.96 -1.45 -3.85
N ASP A 66 -4.44 -0.27 -4.18
CA ASP A 66 -5.19 0.96 -4.01
C ASP A 66 -4.77 2.04 -5.00
N TRP A 67 -5.68 3.02 -5.21
CA TRP A 67 -5.41 4.26 -5.90
C TRP A 67 -5.02 5.34 -4.89
N THR A 68 -4.02 6.16 -5.24
CA THR A 68 -3.77 7.41 -4.53
C THR A 68 -3.75 8.56 -5.53
N ILE A 69 -4.30 9.70 -5.12
CA ILE A 69 -4.50 10.86 -5.98
C ILE A 69 -3.76 12.04 -5.35
N GLU A 70 -3.07 12.80 -6.19
CA GLU A 70 -2.45 14.06 -5.82
C GLU A 70 -2.41 14.98 -7.04
N ASN A 71 -2.93 16.22 -6.92
CA ASN A 71 -2.87 17.24 -7.97
C ASN A 71 -3.31 16.75 -9.37
N LYS A 72 -4.46 16.04 -9.48
CA LYS A 72 -5.00 15.44 -10.72
C LYS A 72 -4.10 14.34 -11.33
N HIS A 73 -3.07 13.93 -10.64
CA HIS A 73 -2.30 12.74 -10.95
C HIS A 73 -2.80 11.57 -10.13
N TYR A 74 -2.93 10.43 -10.78
CA TYR A 74 -3.42 9.19 -10.19
C TYR A 74 -2.30 8.15 -10.19
N LEU A 75 -2.08 7.52 -9.05
CA LEU A 75 -1.20 6.36 -8.94
C LEU A 75 -2.02 5.14 -8.58
N LEU A 76 -1.92 4.11 -9.40
CA LEU A 76 -2.34 2.77 -9.03
C LEU A 76 -1.14 2.07 -8.40
N VAL A 77 -1.29 1.62 -7.16
CA VAL A 77 -0.20 1.12 -6.34
C VAL A 77 -0.52 -0.27 -5.80
N LEU A 78 0.43 -1.19 -5.95
CA LEU A 78 0.48 -2.44 -5.20
C LEU A 78 1.51 -2.27 -4.09
N SER A 79 1.11 -2.53 -2.87
CA SER A 79 1.95 -2.39 -1.69
C SER A 79 2.10 -3.70 -0.95
N LEU A 80 3.29 -3.95 -0.42
CA LEU A 80 3.56 -5.03 0.53
C LEU A 80 3.16 -4.58 1.94
N VAL A 81 2.27 -5.32 2.57
CA VAL A 81 1.77 -5.03 3.91
C VAL A 81 2.66 -5.70 4.96
N ARG A 82 3.34 -4.90 5.77
CA ARG A 82 4.29 -5.36 6.79
C ARG A 82 4.35 -4.37 7.96
N ASN A 83 4.41 -4.88 9.19
CA ASN A 83 4.66 -4.10 10.41
C ASN A 83 3.80 -2.83 10.55
N GLY A 84 2.49 -2.93 10.29
CA GLY A 84 1.59 -1.78 10.38
C GLY A 84 1.69 -0.76 9.24
N ARG A 85 2.44 -1.06 8.18
CA ARG A 85 2.60 -0.21 6.99
C ARG A 85 2.43 -0.99 5.70
N ALA A 86 2.05 -0.28 4.65
CA ALA A 86 2.08 -0.80 3.29
C ALA A 86 3.15 -0.07 2.48
N ILE A 87 4.15 -0.83 2.05
CA ILE A 87 5.32 -0.34 1.32
C ILE A 87 5.02 -0.45 -0.16
N PRO A 88 5.03 0.64 -0.95
CA PRO A 88 4.83 0.58 -2.39
C PRO A 88 5.90 -0.29 -3.06
N ILE A 89 5.47 -1.35 -3.76
CA ILE A 89 6.38 -2.28 -4.44
C ILE A 89 6.21 -2.27 -5.96
N PHE A 90 5.05 -1.82 -6.44
CA PHE A 90 4.78 -1.68 -7.86
C PHE A 90 3.74 -0.59 -8.08
N TRP A 91 3.93 0.27 -9.08
CA TRP A 91 3.01 1.38 -9.35
C TRP A 91 2.97 1.77 -10.82
N ARG A 92 1.90 2.50 -11.19
CA ARG A 92 1.74 3.18 -12.49
C ARG A 92 1.06 4.53 -12.26
N GLY A 93 1.63 5.57 -12.87
CA GLY A 93 1.06 6.91 -12.87
C GLY A 93 0.20 7.16 -14.09
N TYR A 94 -0.90 7.90 -13.89
CA TYR A 94 -1.86 8.25 -14.93
C TYR A 94 -2.35 9.69 -14.74
N GLU A 95 -2.62 10.37 -15.84
CA GLU A 95 -3.38 11.61 -15.85
C GLU A 95 -4.88 11.29 -15.82
N GLU A 96 -5.67 12.11 -15.14
CA GLU A 96 -7.12 11.93 -15.00
C GLU A 96 -7.83 11.69 -16.33
N LYS A 97 -7.49 12.51 -17.36
CA LYS A 97 -8.07 12.41 -18.72
C LYS A 97 -7.89 11.04 -19.39
N ARG A 98 -6.93 10.24 -18.94
CA ARG A 98 -6.67 8.90 -19.47
C ARG A 98 -7.42 7.78 -18.76
N LEU A 99 -8.14 8.08 -17.68
CA LEU A 99 -8.77 7.08 -16.81
C LEU A 99 -10.24 6.82 -17.11
N SER A 100 -10.93 7.77 -17.76
CA SER A 100 -12.36 7.64 -18.05
C SER A 100 -12.67 6.32 -18.77
N GLY A 101 -13.57 5.51 -18.19
CA GLY A 101 -13.98 4.19 -18.69
C GLY A 101 -12.91 3.10 -18.71
N LYS A 102 -11.65 3.40 -18.32
CA LYS A 102 -10.51 2.48 -18.45
C LYS A 102 -9.96 1.94 -17.13
N MET A 103 -10.37 2.51 -15.98
CA MET A 103 -9.78 2.17 -14.67
C MET A 103 -9.78 0.67 -14.42
N LYS A 104 -10.91 -0.01 -14.60
CA LYS A 104 -11.02 -1.47 -14.38
C LYS A 104 -10.09 -2.30 -15.27
N LYS A 105 -9.91 -1.88 -16.52
CA LYS A 105 -8.97 -2.54 -17.44
C LYS A 105 -7.53 -2.37 -16.98
N LEU A 106 -7.15 -1.17 -16.52
CA LEU A 106 -5.82 -0.86 -16.02
C LEU A 106 -5.52 -1.62 -14.72
N GLU A 107 -6.47 -1.66 -13.79
CA GLU A 107 -6.38 -2.43 -12.55
C GLU A 107 -6.11 -3.92 -12.82
N ARG A 108 -6.94 -4.55 -13.66
CA ARG A 108 -6.77 -5.97 -14.03
C ARG A 108 -5.48 -6.23 -14.80
N GLY A 109 -5.10 -5.33 -15.71
CA GLY A 109 -3.85 -5.43 -16.45
C GLY A 109 -2.63 -5.42 -15.54
N MET A 110 -2.61 -4.53 -14.56
CA MET A 110 -1.55 -4.47 -13.54
C MET A 110 -1.53 -5.73 -12.66
N LEU A 111 -2.67 -6.14 -12.12
CA LEU A 111 -2.77 -7.35 -11.30
C LEU A 111 -2.31 -8.60 -12.07
N LYS A 112 -2.79 -8.81 -13.30
CA LYS A 112 -2.38 -9.94 -14.14
C LYS A 112 -0.85 -10.00 -14.30
N ARG A 113 -0.21 -8.84 -14.53
CA ARG A 113 1.23 -8.73 -14.72
C ARG A 113 2.02 -9.11 -13.47
N VAL A 114 1.63 -8.58 -12.31
CA VAL A 114 2.41 -8.72 -11.08
C VAL A 114 2.11 -10.02 -10.33
N LEU A 115 0.86 -10.48 -10.32
CA LEU A 115 0.47 -11.66 -9.56
C LEU A 115 1.10 -12.94 -10.10
N LYS A 116 1.24 -13.09 -11.42
CA LYS A 116 1.93 -14.23 -12.01
C LYS A 116 3.35 -14.36 -11.45
N ARG A 117 4.13 -13.29 -11.49
CA ARG A 117 5.52 -13.25 -10.99
C ARG A 117 5.60 -13.48 -9.48
N LEU A 118 4.66 -12.92 -8.72
CA LEU A 118 4.56 -13.16 -7.28
C LEU A 118 4.28 -14.64 -6.97
N THR A 119 3.33 -15.26 -7.67
CA THR A 119 3.00 -16.67 -7.45
C THR A 119 4.12 -17.61 -7.84
N GLU A 120 4.87 -17.30 -8.89
CA GLU A 120 6.07 -18.03 -9.29
C GLU A 120 7.14 -17.98 -8.20
N LYS A 121 7.31 -16.81 -7.57
CA LYS A 121 8.36 -16.59 -6.56
C LYS A 121 8.01 -17.13 -5.17
N VAL A 122 6.80 -16.87 -4.68
CA VAL A 122 6.42 -17.20 -3.29
C VAL A 122 5.52 -18.44 -3.19
N GLY A 123 5.02 -18.93 -4.31
CA GLY A 123 4.09 -20.05 -4.37
C GLY A 123 2.63 -19.62 -4.25
N LYS A 124 1.79 -20.42 -4.91
CA LYS A 124 0.33 -20.27 -4.89
C LYS A 124 -0.21 -20.41 -3.47
N ARG A 125 -1.34 -19.74 -3.15
CA ARG A 125 -2.03 -19.77 -1.85
C ARG A 125 -1.28 -19.09 -0.68
N ARG A 126 -0.10 -18.54 -0.89
CA ARG A 126 0.60 -17.77 0.14
C ARG A 126 0.26 -16.28 0.11
N ILE A 127 -0.27 -15.79 -1.01
CA ILE A 127 -0.60 -14.39 -1.22
C ILE A 127 -2.02 -14.11 -0.76
N ILE A 128 -2.19 -13.02 0.00
CA ILE A 128 -3.49 -12.47 0.39
C ILE A 128 -3.54 -11.04 -0.14
N LEU A 129 -4.53 -10.75 -0.99
CA LEU A 129 -4.78 -9.41 -1.54
C LEU A 129 -5.96 -8.76 -0.83
N THR A 130 -5.77 -7.52 -0.41
CA THR A 130 -6.86 -6.67 0.09
C THR A 130 -7.03 -5.45 -0.81
N ALA A 131 -8.27 -5.06 -1.07
CA ALA A 131 -8.58 -3.88 -1.86
C ALA A 131 -9.93 -3.27 -1.42
N ASP A 132 -10.14 -1.98 -1.74
CA ASP A 132 -11.36 -1.28 -1.41
C ASP A 132 -12.50 -1.61 -2.39
N ARG A 133 -13.70 -1.13 -2.05
CA ARG A 133 -14.95 -1.30 -2.84
C ARG A 133 -14.84 -0.84 -4.30
N GLY A 134 -13.92 0.07 -4.57
CA GLY A 134 -13.60 0.51 -5.92
C GLY A 134 -13.11 -0.63 -6.82
N PHE A 135 -12.45 -1.64 -6.29
CA PHE A 135 -11.87 -2.77 -7.03
C PHE A 135 -12.84 -3.96 -7.19
N ALA A 136 -14.00 -3.92 -6.55
CA ALA A 136 -14.97 -5.00 -6.57
C ALA A 136 -15.62 -5.12 -7.96
N CYS A 137 -15.20 -6.12 -8.74
CA CYS A 137 -15.87 -6.54 -9.96
C CYS A 137 -15.62 -8.03 -10.23
N VAL A 138 -16.54 -8.66 -10.93
CA VAL A 138 -16.55 -10.12 -11.17
C VAL A 138 -15.27 -10.58 -11.87
N GLU A 139 -14.82 -9.85 -12.87
CA GLU A 139 -13.60 -10.21 -13.61
C GLU A 139 -12.34 -10.12 -12.73
N THR A 140 -12.28 -9.20 -11.75
CA THR A 140 -11.19 -9.15 -10.78
C THR A 140 -11.24 -10.38 -9.87
N PHE A 141 -12.41 -10.77 -9.39
CA PHE A 141 -12.57 -11.98 -8.55
C PHE A 141 -12.16 -13.26 -9.31
N ARG A 142 -12.59 -13.38 -10.56
CA ARG A 142 -12.20 -14.51 -11.44
C ARG A 142 -10.70 -14.55 -11.71
N LEU A 143 -10.09 -13.38 -11.96
CA LEU A 143 -8.64 -13.29 -12.10
C LEU A 143 -7.92 -13.79 -10.84
N LEU A 144 -8.30 -13.30 -9.66
CA LEU A 144 -7.68 -13.68 -8.39
C LEU A 144 -7.88 -15.18 -8.07
N LYS A 145 -9.05 -15.73 -8.35
CA LYS A 145 -9.33 -17.17 -8.21
C LYS A 145 -8.47 -18.02 -9.14
N ARG A 146 -8.38 -17.64 -10.42
CA ARG A 146 -7.57 -18.33 -11.41
C ARG A 146 -6.09 -18.38 -11.02
N GLU A 147 -5.57 -17.28 -10.50
CA GLU A 147 -4.19 -17.20 -10.01
C GLU A 147 -4.01 -17.83 -8.62
N LYS A 148 -5.07 -18.41 -8.03
CA LYS A 148 -5.07 -19.01 -6.68
C LYS A 148 -4.62 -18.04 -5.58
N ILE A 149 -4.96 -16.77 -5.72
CA ILE A 149 -4.71 -15.71 -4.74
C ILE A 149 -5.90 -15.66 -3.77
N ALA A 150 -5.61 -15.72 -2.47
CA ALA A 150 -6.61 -15.39 -1.47
C ALA A 150 -6.87 -13.89 -1.47
N PHE A 151 -8.12 -13.47 -1.29
CA PHE A 151 -8.44 -12.06 -1.23
C PHE A 151 -9.54 -11.73 -0.20
N VAL A 152 -9.53 -10.49 0.27
CA VAL A 152 -10.66 -9.86 0.96
C VAL A 152 -10.86 -8.50 0.35
N ILE A 153 -12.03 -8.30 -0.26
CA ILE A 153 -12.37 -7.05 -0.94
C ILE A 153 -13.70 -6.53 -0.39
N ARG A 154 -13.74 -5.25 -0.06
CA ARG A 154 -14.99 -4.58 0.32
C ARG A 154 -15.86 -4.41 -0.91
N VAL A 155 -17.18 -4.53 -0.75
CA VAL A 155 -18.15 -4.35 -1.83
C VAL A 155 -19.14 -3.25 -1.49
N LYS A 156 -19.79 -2.66 -2.50
CA LYS A 156 -20.77 -1.59 -2.33
C LYS A 156 -22.07 -2.15 -1.74
N CYS A 157 -22.68 -1.43 -0.82
CA CYS A 157 -23.90 -1.84 -0.13
C CYS A 157 -25.15 -1.99 -1.04
N ASN A 158 -25.15 -1.33 -2.20
CA ASN A 158 -26.24 -1.43 -3.19
C ASN A 158 -26.06 -2.60 -4.19
N THR A 159 -25.04 -3.42 -4.01
CA THR A 159 -24.82 -4.61 -4.84
C THR A 159 -25.89 -5.66 -4.58
N LEU A 160 -26.38 -6.28 -5.66
CA LEU A 160 -27.28 -7.43 -5.56
C LEU A 160 -26.47 -8.70 -5.33
N ILE A 161 -26.89 -9.48 -4.36
CA ILE A 161 -26.40 -10.83 -4.08
C ILE A 161 -27.54 -11.83 -4.08
N GLN A 162 -27.25 -13.07 -4.45
CA GLN A 162 -28.16 -14.18 -4.22
C GLN A 162 -27.75 -14.93 -2.96
N LEU A 163 -28.64 -14.95 -1.99
CA LEU A 163 -28.49 -15.67 -0.73
C LEU A 163 -29.65 -16.63 -0.58
N ARG A 164 -29.39 -17.94 -0.40
CA ARG A 164 -30.41 -18.98 -0.29
C ARG A 164 -31.44 -18.95 -1.44
N GLY A 165 -30.96 -18.76 -2.67
CA GLY A 165 -31.81 -18.73 -3.87
C GLY A 165 -32.43 -17.37 -4.20
N VAL A 166 -32.52 -16.43 -3.24
CA VAL A 166 -33.22 -15.14 -3.41
C VAL A 166 -32.22 -14.01 -3.69
N TRP A 167 -32.46 -13.21 -4.74
CA TRP A 167 -31.72 -12.00 -5.04
C TRP A 167 -32.17 -10.84 -4.16
N ARG A 168 -31.23 -10.21 -3.46
CA ARG A 168 -31.48 -9.06 -2.59
C ARG A 168 -30.32 -8.08 -2.59
N SER A 169 -30.60 -6.83 -2.25
CA SER A 169 -29.55 -5.83 -2.02
C SER A 169 -28.80 -6.12 -0.72
N LEU A 170 -27.49 -5.85 -0.67
CA LEU A 170 -26.73 -5.94 0.57
C LEU A 170 -27.28 -5.06 1.68
N LYS A 171 -27.90 -3.91 1.35
CA LYS A 171 -28.55 -3.04 2.34
C LYS A 171 -29.66 -3.73 3.12
N SER A 172 -30.36 -4.71 2.51
CA SER A 172 -31.48 -5.43 3.14
C SER A 172 -31.06 -6.55 4.07
N ILE A 173 -29.74 -6.80 4.22
CA ILE A 173 -29.27 -7.80 5.18
C ILE A 173 -29.39 -7.20 6.57
N GLU A 174 -30.23 -7.79 7.37
CA GLU A 174 -30.31 -7.47 8.79
C GLU A 174 -29.02 -7.86 9.49
N LEU A 175 -28.44 -6.92 10.21
CA LEU A 175 -27.27 -7.15 11.04
C LEU A 175 -27.73 -7.15 12.49
N LYS A 176 -27.18 -8.06 13.26
CA LYS A 176 -27.41 -8.13 14.70
C LYS A 176 -26.97 -6.83 15.39
N ALA A 177 -26.26 -6.85 16.46
CA ALA A 177 -25.88 -5.63 17.19
C ALA A 177 -24.72 -4.86 16.53
N ASP A 178 -24.56 -3.58 16.90
CA ASP A 178 -23.42 -2.74 16.50
C ASP A 178 -22.09 -3.32 17.00
N GLY A 179 -21.09 -3.35 16.11
CA GLY A 179 -19.77 -3.93 16.40
C GLY A 179 -19.68 -5.44 16.18
N GLU A 180 -20.81 -6.12 15.93
CA GLU A 180 -20.81 -7.56 15.68
C GLU A 180 -20.27 -7.89 14.29
N LYS A 181 -19.56 -9.00 14.20
CA LYS A 181 -19.02 -9.57 12.97
C LYS A 181 -19.88 -10.78 12.59
N GLN A 182 -20.56 -10.71 11.48
CA GLN A 182 -21.47 -11.76 11.05
C GLN A 182 -20.98 -12.45 9.79
N LYS A 183 -20.85 -13.77 9.83
CA LYS A 183 -20.63 -14.60 8.65
C LYS A 183 -21.95 -14.81 7.94
N ILE A 184 -22.05 -14.36 6.69
CA ILE A 184 -23.23 -14.57 5.83
C ILE A 184 -23.12 -15.93 5.11
N GLY A 185 -21.88 -16.38 4.83
CA GLY A 185 -21.61 -17.61 4.14
C GLY A 185 -21.45 -17.42 2.63
N LYS A 186 -21.75 -18.47 1.85
CA LYS A 186 -21.62 -18.48 0.41
C LYS A 186 -22.73 -17.69 -0.26
N VAL A 187 -22.37 -16.76 -1.13
CA VAL A 187 -23.30 -15.94 -1.92
C VAL A 187 -22.94 -15.97 -3.39
N ARG A 188 -23.88 -15.68 -4.28
CA ARG A 188 -23.60 -15.32 -5.66
C ARG A 188 -23.61 -13.80 -5.78
N TYR A 189 -22.49 -13.23 -6.14
CA TYR A 189 -22.29 -11.79 -6.26
C TYR A 189 -22.60 -11.33 -7.69
N CYS A 190 -23.30 -10.22 -7.85
CA CYS A 190 -23.70 -9.60 -9.11
C CYS A 190 -24.73 -10.45 -9.92
N ARG A 191 -25.89 -9.88 -10.21
CA ARG A 191 -27.00 -10.60 -10.86
C ARG A 191 -26.72 -10.87 -12.34
N SER A 192 -26.15 -9.89 -13.03
CA SER A 192 -25.89 -9.97 -14.48
C SER A 192 -24.77 -10.93 -14.86
N ASP A 193 -23.78 -11.12 -13.96
CA ASP A 193 -22.63 -12.00 -14.19
C ASP A 193 -22.19 -12.61 -12.86
N ALA A 194 -22.98 -13.57 -12.37
CA ALA A 194 -22.87 -14.04 -11.00
C ALA A 194 -21.60 -14.84 -10.71
N GLU A 195 -20.89 -14.43 -9.65
CA GLU A 195 -19.69 -15.09 -9.13
C GLU A 195 -19.89 -15.59 -7.70
N SER A 196 -19.48 -16.83 -7.42
CA SER A 196 -19.65 -17.47 -6.12
C SER A 196 -18.53 -17.05 -5.16
N LEU A 197 -18.90 -16.44 -4.02
CA LEU A 197 -17.97 -15.89 -3.02
C LEU A 197 -18.43 -16.22 -1.60
N GLU A 198 -17.51 -16.20 -0.66
CA GLU A 198 -17.80 -16.16 0.78
C GLU A 198 -17.98 -14.72 1.22
N MET A 199 -18.97 -14.46 2.08
CA MET A 199 -19.29 -13.13 2.55
C MET A 199 -19.31 -13.04 4.07
N ALA A 200 -18.79 -11.94 4.59
CA ALA A 200 -18.96 -11.51 5.96
C ALA A 200 -19.34 -10.02 6.00
N VAL A 201 -20.06 -9.65 7.03
CA VAL A 201 -20.51 -8.27 7.27
C VAL A 201 -20.14 -7.86 8.68
N SER A 202 -19.72 -6.63 8.86
CA SER A 202 -19.53 -6.02 10.18
C SER A 202 -20.20 -4.66 10.22
N CYS A 203 -20.85 -4.38 11.32
CA CYS A 203 -21.31 -3.04 11.66
C CYS A 203 -20.16 -2.35 12.40
N VAL A 204 -19.47 -1.43 11.77
CA VAL A 204 -18.47 -0.59 12.42
C VAL A 204 -19.20 0.51 13.18
N LYS A 205 -18.76 0.85 14.39
CA LYS A 205 -19.35 1.93 15.20
C LYS A 205 -19.55 3.18 14.36
N ALA A 206 -20.66 3.85 14.61
CA ALA A 206 -21.00 5.11 13.98
C ALA A 206 -19.84 6.13 14.13
N THR A 207 -19.43 6.70 13.04
CA THR A 207 -18.79 8.01 13.01
C THR A 207 -19.89 9.07 12.99
N ASP A 208 -19.55 10.35 13.18
CA ASP A 208 -20.51 11.47 13.12
C ASP A 208 -21.33 11.50 11.80
N GLU A 209 -20.87 10.77 10.77
CA GLU A 209 -21.52 10.61 9.46
C GLU A 209 -22.47 9.38 9.38
N GLY A 210 -22.66 8.61 10.46
CA GLY A 210 -23.54 7.42 10.51
C GLY A 210 -22.81 6.08 10.58
N LYS A 211 -23.60 4.99 10.63
CA LYS A 211 -23.06 3.63 10.76
C LYS A 211 -22.40 3.16 9.47
N ASP A 212 -21.07 3.00 9.43
CA ASP A 212 -20.36 2.40 8.29
C ASP A 212 -20.40 0.87 8.37
N ARG A 213 -21.11 0.26 7.43
CA ARG A 213 -21.21 -1.20 7.31
C ARG A 213 -20.17 -1.72 6.31
N TRP A 214 -19.35 -2.66 6.75
CA TRP A 214 -18.39 -3.32 5.89
C TRP A 214 -18.93 -4.62 5.35
N TYR A 215 -19.20 -4.66 4.06
CA TYR A 215 -19.55 -5.87 3.33
C TYR A 215 -18.29 -6.40 2.66
N LEU A 216 -17.78 -7.53 3.13
CA LEU A 216 -16.54 -8.13 2.67
C LEU A 216 -16.82 -9.42 1.92
N VAL A 217 -16.13 -9.61 0.80
CA VAL A 217 -16.16 -10.86 0.03
C VAL A 217 -14.77 -11.47 -0.06
N SER A 218 -14.72 -12.80 -0.12
CA SER A 218 -13.50 -13.60 -0.23
C SER A 218 -13.75 -14.86 -1.07
N ASN A 219 -12.69 -15.44 -1.62
CA ASN A 219 -12.70 -16.79 -2.19
C ASN A 219 -12.33 -17.87 -1.15
N MET A 220 -12.12 -17.47 0.11
CA MET A 220 -11.70 -18.35 1.19
C MET A 220 -12.84 -18.57 2.20
N LYS A 221 -13.02 -19.80 2.67
CA LYS A 221 -13.98 -20.14 3.73
C LYS A 221 -13.48 -19.70 5.11
N TRP A 222 -13.15 -18.41 5.26
CA TRP A 222 -12.71 -17.84 6.53
C TRP A 222 -13.89 -17.45 7.42
N SER A 223 -13.65 -17.35 8.74
CA SER A 223 -14.61 -16.76 9.66
C SER A 223 -14.78 -15.25 9.40
N ALA A 224 -15.81 -14.66 9.97
CA ALA A 224 -16.05 -13.22 9.86
C ALA A 224 -14.89 -12.42 10.49
N GLU A 225 -14.41 -12.86 11.66
CA GLU A 225 -13.26 -12.27 12.37
C GLU A 225 -12.02 -12.26 11.47
N LYS A 226 -11.70 -13.43 10.86
CA LYS A 226 -10.54 -13.55 9.97
C LYS A 226 -10.64 -12.64 8.76
N MET A 227 -11.82 -12.54 8.14
CA MET A 227 -12.04 -11.65 7.00
C MET A 227 -11.88 -10.18 7.41
N MET A 228 -12.42 -9.80 8.57
CA MET A 228 -12.31 -8.44 9.10
C MET A 228 -10.86 -8.08 9.45
N ASP A 229 -10.11 -8.99 10.08
CA ASP A 229 -8.72 -8.77 10.48
C ASP A 229 -7.81 -8.64 9.26
N GLU A 230 -7.99 -9.47 8.21
CA GLU A 230 -7.24 -9.29 6.96
C GLU A 230 -7.61 -7.98 6.26
N TYR A 231 -8.91 -7.59 6.26
CA TYR A 231 -9.31 -6.33 5.64
C TYR A 231 -8.83 -5.10 6.41
N ARG A 232 -8.82 -5.13 7.74
CA ARG A 232 -8.27 -4.03 8.56
C ARG A 232 -6.83 -3.69 8.18
N ARG A 233 -6.04 -4.67 7.78
CA ARG A 233 -4.66 -4.43 7.30
C ARG A 233 -4.59 -3.61 6.03
N ARG A 234 -5.69 -3.46 5.28
CA ARG A 234 -5.76 -2.51 4.16
C ARG A 234 -5.53 -1.07 4.62
N PHE A 235 -5.99 -0.71 5.82
CA PHE A 235 -5.77 0.64 6.36
C PHE A 235 -4.28 0.96 6.54
N TRP A 236 -3.42 -0.04 6.61
CA TRP A 236 -1.98 0.18 6.57
C TRP A 236 -1.50 0.77 5.23
N CYS A 237 -2.32 0.65 4.16
CA CYS A 237 -2.07 1.34 2.90
C CYS A 237 -2.23 2.86 3.05
N GLU A 238 -3.26 3.29 3.78
CA GLU A 238 -3.48 4.71 4.08
C GLU A 238 -2.34 5.27 4.93
N GLU A 239 -1.87 4.50 5.94
CA GLU A 239 -0.70 4.86 6.72
C GLU A 239 0.59 4.89 5.86
N GLY A 240 0.78 3.93 4.96
CA GLY A 240 1.90 3.93 4.01
C GLY A 240 1.86 5.14 3.08
N PHE A 241 0.68 5.50 2.55
CA PHE A 241 0.52 6.71 1.74
C PHE A 241 0.72 7.98 2.56
N ARG A 242 0.30 8.00 3.83
CA ARG A 242 0.56 9.10 4.77
C ARG A 242 2.06 9.29 4.97
N ASP A 243 2.80 8.20 5.17
CA ASP A 243 4.26 8.25 5.32
C ASP A 243 4.94 8.78 4.05
N VAL A 244 4.55 8.33 2.87
CA VAL A 244 5.09 8.84 1.60
C VAL A 244 4.73 10.31 1.40
N LYS A 245 3.46 10.68 1.57
CA LYS A 245 2.96 12.03 1.30
C LYS A 245 3.45 13.06 2.31
N TRP A 246 3.36 12.75 3.60
CA TRP A 246 3.56 13.72 4.67
C TRP A 246 4.89 13.51 5.40
N THR A 247 5.23 12.28 5.78
CA THR A 247 6.48 12.00 6.52
C THR A 247 7.72 12.21 5.64
N LEU A 248 7.65 11.76 4.38
CA LEU A 248 8.72 11.95 3.38
C LEU A 248 8.47 13.15 2.46
N GLY A 249 7.33 13.84 2.59
CA GLY A 249 7.06 15.10 1.95
C GLY A 249 6.68 15.06 0.48
N PHE A 250 6.24 13.92 -0.06
CA PHE A 250 5.83 13.80 -1.46
C PHE A 250 4.67 14.73 -1.84
N ALA A 251 3.75 15.03 -0.91
CA ALA A 251 2.65 15.98 -1.13
C ALA A 251 3.12 17.40 -1.47
N LYS A 252 4.37 17.74 -1.13
CA LYS A 252 4.99 19.02 -1.49
C LYS A 252 5.53 19.07 -2.92
N ALA A 253 5.46 17.98 -3.69
CA ALA A 253 5.95 17.90 -5.06
C ALA A 253 5.14 18.83 -5.98
N ARG A 254 5.74 19.91 -6.46
CA ARG A 254 5.14 20.85 -7.43
C ARG A 254 5.52 20.46 -8.85
N ILE A 255 5.30 19.19 -9.23
CA ILE A 255 5.69 18.63 -10.53
C ILE A 255 4.44 18.43 -11.37
N LYS A 256 4.33 19.14 -12.49
CA LYS A 256 3.16 19.09 -13.39
C LYS A 256 3.21 17.92 -14.37
N GLU A 257 4.40 17.53 -14.81
CA GLU A 257 4.58 16.47 -15.81
C GLU A 257 4.46 15.09 -15.13
N ILE A 258 3.53 14.26 -15.60
CA ILE A 258 3.17 12.96 -15.00
C ILE A 258 4.36 11.99 -14.91
N LYS A 259 5.26 11.96 -15.90
CA LYS A 259 6.41 11.06 -15.88
C LYS A 259 7.43 11.49 -14.82
N ALA A 260 7.73 12.79 -14.72
CA ALA A 260 8.63 13.36 -13.70
C ALA A 260 8.03 13.17 -12.30
N TRP A 261 6.72 13.40 -12.14
CA TRP A 261 6.00 13.18 -10.89
C TRP A 261 6.02 11.70 -10.46
N THR A 262 5.83 10.77 -11.42
CA THR A 262 5.89 9.33 -11.15
C THR A 262 7.31 8.87 -10.84
N ARG A 263 8.36 9.51 -11.41
CA ARG A 263 9.77 9.26 -11.02
C ARG A 263 10.02 9.70 -9.59
N MET A 264 9.54 10.89 -9.21
CA MET A 264 9.66 11.39 -7.83
C MET A 264 8.98 10.43 -6.85
N PHE A 265 7.76 9.94 -7.16
CA PHE A 265 7.12 8.90 -6.36
C PHE A 265 8.00 7.63 -6.25
N GLY A 266 8.62 7.22 -7.35
CA GLY A 266 9.53 6.08 -7.36
C GLY A 266 10.71 6.24 -6.41
N LEU A 267 11.30 7.42 -6.34
CA LEU A 267 12.36 7.71 -5.38
C LEU A 267 11.86 7.65 -3.92
N HIS A 268 10.64 8.10 -3.65
CA HIS A 268 10.01 7.97 -2.34
C HIS A 268 9.69 6.51 -2.00
N ALA A 269 9.22 5.71 -2.96
CA ALA A 269 8.98 4.28 -2.78
C ALA A 269 10.28 3.52 -2.44
N ILE A 270 11.41 3.88 -3.08
CA ILE A 270 12.73 3.34 -2.74
C ILE A 270 13.13 3.76 -1.33
N ALA A 271 12.92 5.03 -0.96
CA ALA A 271 13.20 5.50 0.40
C ALA A 271 12.40 4.70 1.45
N MET A 272 11.10 4.47 1.20
CA MET A 272 10.26 3.63 2.06
C MET A 272 10.77 2.19 2.17
N LEU A 273 11.19 1.59 1.06
CA LEU A 273 11.72 0.22 1.05
C LEU A 273 13.02 0.11 1.87
N VAL A 274 13.92 1.08 1.72
CA VAL A 274 15.17 1.15 2.50
C VAL A 274 14.88 1.31 3.99
N LEU A 275 14.01 2.24 4.36
CA LEU A 275 13.62 2.46 5.77
C LEU A 275 12.99 1.20 6.38
N ALA A 276 12.13 0.50 5.63
CA ALA A 276 11.53 -0.75 6.08
C ALA A 276 12.53 -1.91 6.20
N SER A 277 13.58 -1.91 5.37
CA SER A 277 14.66 -2.90 5.48
C SER A 277 15.51 -2.65 6.72
N VAL A 278 15.89 -1.39 6.97
CA VAL A 278 16.64 -0.98 8.17
C VAL A 278 15.85 -1.25 9.44
N GLU A 279 14.55 -0.90 9.47
CA GLU A 279 13.65 -1.23 10.59
C GLU A 279 13.68 -2.74 10.89
N SER A 280 13.60 -3.56 9.84
CA SER A 280 13.62 -5.01 10.00
C SER A 280 14.92 -5.53 10.59
N GLU A 281 16.07 -4.98 10.19
CA GLU A 281 17.36 -5.33 10.76
C GLU A 281 17.48 -4.91 12.23
N ILE A 282 17.00 -3.71 12.58
CA ILE A 282 16.98 -3.21 13.95
C ILE A 282 16.14 -4.11 14.84
N LEU A 283 14.95 -4.50 14.37
CA LEU A 283 14.02 -5.37 15.12
C LEU A 283 14.53 -6.81 15.24
N LEU A 284 15.19 -7.35 14.19
CA LEU A 284 15.69 -8.73 14.19
C LEU A 284 16.98 -8.90 15.01
N LYS A 285 17.88 -7.91 15.01
CA LYS A 285 19.16 -8.00 15.73
C LYS A 285 19.00 -7.91 17.24
N ASN A 286 17.91 -7.32 17.72
CA ASN A 286 17.66 -7.14 19.14
C ASN A 286 16.14 -7.01 19.40
N GLU A 287 15.39 -8.11 19.45
CA GLU A 287 13.92 -8.04 19.67
C GLU A 287 13.53 -7.24 20.93
N LYS A 288 14.25 -7.40 22.03
CA LYS A 288 14.03 -6.62 23.27
C LYS A 288 14.61 -5.20 23.19
N GLN A 289 15.88 -5.05 22.84
CA GLN A 289 16.56 -3.75 22.75
C GLN A 289 16.11 -2.90 21.55
N GLY A 290 15.74 -3.51 20.43
CA GLY A 290 15.20 -2.79 19.28
C GLY A 290 13.84 -2.18 19.58
N ALA A 291 12.95 -2.92 20.26
CA ALA A 291 11.67 -2.42 20.73
C ALA A 291 11.83 -1.33 21.81
N GLU A 292 12.82 -1.45 22.71
CA GLU A 292 13.16 -0.42 23.69
C GLU A 292 13.69 0.85 23.03
N LYS A 293 14.66 0.74 22.13
CA LYS A 293 15.17 1.88 21.36
C LYS A 293 14.10 2.60 20.56
N MET A 294 13.17 1.84 19.95
CA MET A 294 12.02 2.44 19.28
C MET A 294 11.08 3.12 20.27
N ARG A 295 10.95 2.61 21.49
CA ARG A 295 10.15 3.22 22.57
C ARG A 295 10.80 4.50 23.12
N GLU A 296 12.11 4.55 23.26
CA GLU A 296 12.85 5.76 23.70
C GLU A 296 12.70 6.92 22.72
N VAL A 297 12.65 6.61 21.42
CA VAL A 297 12.52 7.61 20.35
C VAL A 297 11.07 8.02 20.12
N ALA A 298 10.10 7.19 20.55
CA ALA A 298 8.67 7.43 20.44
C ALA A 298 8.12 7.99 21.75
N SER A 299 7.65 9.24 21.76
CA SER A 299 6.91 9.76 22.91
C SER A 299 5.57 9.05 23.08
N ARG A 300 5.23 8.61 24.29
CA ARG A 300 3.97 7.88 24.60
C ARG A 300 2.75 8.82 24.55
N ARG A 301 1.69 8.42 23.85
CA ARG A 301 0.30 8.75 24.20
C ARG A 301 -0.34 7.58 24.96
N LYS A 302 -1.43 7.86 25.71
CA LYS A 302 -2.11 6.87 26.59
C LYS A 302 -2.58 5.59 25.88
N GLU A 303 -2.65 5.53 24.54
CA GLU A 303 -3.25 4.44 23.76
C GLU A 303 -2.42 3.96 22.55
N GLY A 304 -1.09 4.05 22.59
CA GLY A 304 -0.25 3.51 21.50
C GLY A 304 1.00 4.33 21.16
N TRP A 305 1.64 3.96 20.06
CA TRP A 305 2.83 4.64 19.55
C TRP A 305 2.52 5.98 18.89
N ASN A 306 3.15 7.06 19.37
CA ASN A 306 2.93 8.42 18.86
C ASN A 306 3.66 8.74 17.56
N ILE A 307 4.58 7.90 17.15
CA ILE A 307 5.44 8.14 15.98
C ILE A 307 5.28 6.96 15.05
N SER A 308 5.13 7.22 13.74
CA SER A 308 5.15 6.16 12.75
C SER A 308 6.48 5.42 12.84
N LEU A 309 6.47 4.10 12.60
CA LEU A 309 7.68 3.29 12.55
C LEU A 309 8.74 3.88 11.60
N ILE A 310 8.30 4.47 10.49
CA ILE A 310 9.17 5.17 9.54
C ILE A 310 9.84 6.39 10.20
N THR A 311 9.10 7.21 10.94
CA THR A 311 9.66 8.35 11.66
C THR A 311 10.62 7.91 12.75
N GLY A 312 10.30 6.86 13.49
CA GLY A 312 11.18 6.25 14.49
C GLY A 312 12.49 5.76 13.86
N THR A 313 12.40 5.03 12.75
CA THR A 313 13.58 4.53 12.01
C THR A 313 14.46 5.68 11.52
N ILE A 314 13.88 6.76 10.99
CA ILE A 314 14.65 7.96 10.57
C ILE A 314 15.39 8.59 11.75
N LYS A 315 14.74 8.72 12.93
CA LYS A 315 15.37 9.25 14.14
C LYS A 315 16.53 8.36 14.61
N LEU A 316 16.33 7.05 14.66
CA LEU A 316 17.38 6.10 15.03
C LEU A 316 18.56 6.12 14.06
N LEU A 317 18.30 6.23 12.75
CA LEU A 317 19.35 6.39 11.75
C LEU A 317 20.17 7.65 12.01
N LYS A 318 19.54 8.78 12.30
CA LYS A 318 20.24 10.05 12.61
C LYS A 318 21.08 9.97 13.88
N GLN A 319 20.65 9.19 14.88
CA GLN A 319 21.41 8.97 16.12
C GLN A 319 22.58 8.00 15.92
N ASN A 320 22.48 7.06 14.98
CA ASN A 320 23.51 6.09 14.67
C ASN A 320 24.34 6.52 13.46
N LYS A 321 25.40 7.29 13.71
CA LYS A 321 26.31 7.82 12.67
C LYS A 321 26.87 6.75 11.72
N SER A 322 27.15 5.54 12.21
CA SER A 322 27.66 4.44 11.39
C SER A 322 26.64 3.95 10.35
N LEU A 323 25.41 3.66 10.78
CA LEU A 323 24.31 3.26 9.90
C LEU A 323 23.92 4.41 8.94
N TYR A 324 23.92 5.62 9.44
CA TYR A 324 23.65 6.83 8.66
C TYR A 324 24.68 7.02 7.53
N ASN A 325 25.96 6.87 7.85
CA ASN A 325 27.05 6.97 6.89
C ASN A 325 27.03 5.86 5.83
N CYS A 326 26.56 4.65 6.18
CA CYS A 326 26.34 3.58 5.20
C CYS A 326 25.26 3.92 4.15
N LEU A 327 24.27 4.73 4.52
CA LEU A 327 23.21 5.19 3.61
C LEU A 327 23.58 6.47 2.86
N ASN A 328 24.58 7.20 3.34
CA ASN A 328 25.07 8.42 2.71
C ASN A 328 26.35 8.14 1.89
N PRO A 329 26.23 7.95 0.56
CA PRO A 329 27.39 7.68 -0.28
C PRO A 329 28.38 8.86 -0.39
N PHE A 330 27.99 10.05 0.10
CA PHE A 330 28.79 11.28 0.00
C PHE A 330 29.68 11.54 1.21
N ASN A 331 29.54 10.79 2.31
CA ASN A 331 30.45 10.91 3.46
C ASN A 331 31.79 10.16 3.28
N LYS A 332 32.05 9.60 2.09
CA LYS A 332 33.30 8.92 1.75
C LYS A 332 34.24 9.74 0.86
N PHE A 333 33.92 11.02 0.64
CA PHE A 333 34.76 11.95 -0.12
C PHE A 333 35.00 13.22 0.67
#